data_df78b6db163f55fe614eae4b8c97dd6d
#
_entry.id   df78b6db163f55fe614eae4b8c97dd6d
#
_cell.length_a   1.000
_cell.length_b   1.000
_cell.length_c   1.000
_cell.angle_alpha   90.00
_cell.angle_beta   90.00
_cell.angle_gamma   90.00
#
_symmetry.space_group_name_H-M   'P 1'
#
loop_
_entity.id
_entity.type
_entity.pdbx_description
1 polymer ?
#
loop_
_entity_poly.entity_id
_entity_poly.type
_entity_poly.pdbx_seq_one_letter_code
_entity_poly.pdbx_strand_id
1 'polypeptide(L)'
;MSLPLLFVGLLTQAWAGTVRVDVLDVGQGDSILIRTPANKAILIDASDNQAKVPALLTALGVTALDLVIATHPHADHIGGMDEVLDAFPVKNYIDSGLPHTTATYAAVMSRVEAKKIPYRTGLTGMSFNLDDGAVLEILFPTGTPLKDTRSDLNSNSVVARLTHGDDCFLFPGDAEEPTERALVAAGLAQCDVLKVPHHGSNHSSTPAFLAAVKPSIAVISVGTGNRYGHPGEETLGRLAGTGAAIYRTDLMGTVTLLSDGKKIKVETQHPSTAVADAAPPTEPRATTQAGSVHAVEKLTPAAAEAVPPNACPYPASASSEVFHEEGCGNAEKISAANLVCYATREQAVKAGRRPAGCCKP
;
A
#
# COMPACT_ATOMS: atom_id res chain seq x y z
N MET A 1 45.77 -30.60 -28.37
CA MET A 1 44.67 -30.71 -27.38
C MET A 1 44.00 -29.35 -27.30
N SER A 2 42.90 -29.19 -28.01
CA SER A 2 42.12 -27.93 -28.03
C SER A 2 40.99 -28.05 -27.03
N LEU A 3 40.97 -27.14 -26.01
CA LEU A 3 39.87 -27.00 -25.08
C LEU A 3 38.70 -26.27 -25.77
N PRO A 4 37.46 -26.78 -25.67
CA PRO A 4 36.30 -26.01 -26.14
C PRO A 4 35.98 -24.90 -25.17
N LEU A 5 35.92 -23.66 -25.64
CA LEU A 5 35.29 -22.54 -24.93
C LEU A 5 33.79 -22.85 -24.76
N LEU A 6 33.36 -23.08 -23.54
CA LEU A 6 31.94 -23.06 -23.19
C LEU A 6 31.47 -21.59 -23.23
N PHE A 7 30.75 -21.22 -24.28
CA PHE A 7 29.93 -20.02 -24.31
C PHE A 7 28.73 -20.25 -23.38
N VAL A 8 28.79 -19.72 -22.15
CA VAL A 8 27.60 -19.55 -21.31
C VAL A 8 26.81 -18.41 -21.91
N GLY A 9 25.90 -18.72 -22.82
CA GLY A 9 24.91 -17.79 -23.31
C GLY A 9 24.02 -17.37 -22.14
N LEU A 10 24.18 -16.14 -21.66
CA LEU A 10 23.13 -15.48 -20.89
C LEU A 10 21.88 -15.47 -21.77
N LEU A 11 20.95 -16.37 -21.46
CA LEU A 11 19.58 -16.31 -21.98
C LEU A 11 18.92 -15.07 -21.37
N THR A 12 19.05 -13.92 -22.03
CA THR A 12 18.10 -12.82 -21.87
C THR A 12 16.77 -13.35 -22.38
N GLN A 13 15.95 -13.89 -21.48
CA GLN A 13 14.55 -14.17 -21.80
C GLN A 13 13.94 -12.83 -22.18
N ALA A 14 13.76 -12.60 -23.47
CA ALA A 14 12.94 -11.54 -23.98
C ALA A 14 11.49 -11.86 -23.56
N TRP A 15 10.98 -11.12 -22.60
CA TRP A 15 9.59 -11.20 -22.09
C TRP A 15 8.69 -10.44 -23.08
N ALA A 16 8.56 -10.95 -24.30
CA ALA A 16 7.78 -10.27 -25.33
C ALA A 16 6.36 -10.03 -24.82
N GLY A 17 6.00 -8.76 -24.59
CA GLY A 17 4.65 -8.35 -24.16
C GLY A 17 4.33 -8.57 -22.69
N THR A 18 5.29 -8.87 -21.79
CA THR A 18 5.00 -9.12 -20.37
C THR A 18 5.60 -8.03 -19.47
N VAL A 19 4.76 -7.39 -18.67
CA VAL A 19 5.20 -6.53 -17.56
C VAL A 19 5.45 -7.41 -16.34
N ARG A 20 6.61 -7.23 -15.71
CA ARG A 20 7.01 -7.93 -14.51
C ARG A 20 7.06 -6.97 -13.32
N VAL A 21 6.41 -7.34 -12.24
CA VAL A 21 6.43 -6.64 -10.94
C VAL A 21 6.99 -7.59 -9.89
N ASP A 22 8.14 -7.26 -9.31
CA ASP A 22 8.75 -8.00 -8.23
C ASP A 22 8.57 -7.22 -6.92
N VAL A 23 7.77 -7.74 -5.99
CA VAL A 23 7.75 -7.29 -4.59
C VAL A 23 8.86 -8.05 -3.88
N LEU A 24 9.98 -7.36 -3.66
CA LEU A 24 11.22 -7.98 -3.20
C LEU A 24 11.13 -8.39 -1.72
N ASP A 25 11.70 -9.54 -1.39
CA ASP A 25 11.92 -9.89 0.02
C ASP A 25 13.11 -9.06 0.55
N VAL A 26 12.78 -8.00 1.25
CA VAL A 26 13.71 -7.04 1.84
C VAL A 26 13.67 -7.05 3.36
N GLY A 27 13.01 -8.06 3.95
CA GLY A 27 12.68 -8.02 5.37
C GLY A 27 11.57 -7.01 5.65
N GLN A 28 11.72 -6.19 6.69
CA GLN A 28 10.73 -5.16 7.00
C GLN A 28 10.94 -3.94 6.12
N GLY A 29 9.91 -3.54 5.37
CA GLY A 29 9.94 -2.40 4.48
C GLY A 29 9.45 -2.73 3.09
N ASP A 30 9.54 -1.78 2.17
CA ASP A 30 9.14 -1.93 0.77
C ASP A 30 10.31 -1.76 -0.19
N SER A 31 10.34 -2.61 -1.20
CA SER A 31 11.10 -2.40 -2.42
C SER A 31 10.43 -3.16 -3.56
N ILE A 32 9.95 -2.44 -4.56
CA ILE A 32 9.18 -3.01 -5.66
C ILE A 32 9.86 -2.63 -6.98
N LEU A 33 10.23 -3.64 -7.76
CA LEU A 33 10.81 -3.45 -9.08
C LEU A 33 9.78 -3.74 -10.17
N ILE A 34 9.51 -2.76 -11.03
CA ILE A 34 8.66 -2.92 -12.22
C ILE A 34 9.57 -2.94 -13.43
N ARG A 35 9.42 -3.94 -14.29
CA ARG A 35 10.13 -4.05 -15.57
C ARG A 35 9.16 -4.28 -16.71
N THR A 36 9.37 -3.54 -17.80
CA THR A 36 8.55 -3.65 -19.00
C THR A 36 9.27 -4.42 -20.11
N PRO A 37 8.54 -4.91 -21.13
CA PRO A 37 9.15 -5.53 -22.31
C PRO A 37 10.13 -4.60 -23.06
N ALA A 38 9.86 -3.28 -23.04
CA ALA A 38 10.76 -2.26 -23.58
C ALA A 38 12.00 -2.00 -22.71
N ASN A 39 12.23 -2.85 -21.70
CA ASN A 39 13.37 -2.76 -20.79
C ASN A 39 13.41 -1.48 -19.93
N LYS A 40 12.25 -0.86 -19.67
CA LYS A 40 12.14 0.18 -18.65
C LYS A 40 12.19 -0.48 -17.27
N ALA A 41 12.91 0.14 -16.35
CA ALA A 41 12.99 -0.30 -14.95
C ALA A 41 12.57 0.84 -14.03
N ILE A 42 11.57 0.57 -13.18
CA ILE A 42 11.06 1.49 -12.19
C ILE A 42 11.24 0.85 -10.82
N LEU A 43 11.79 1.59 -9.87
CA LEU A 43 11.91 1.17 -8.49
C LEU A 43 10.98 2.02 -7.62
N ILE A 44 10.13 1.36 -6.83
CA ILE A 44 9.34 1.98 -5.77
C ILE A 44 9.93 1.54 -4.46
N ASP A 45 10.47 2.47 -3.69
CA ASP A 45 11.16 2.31 -2.42
C ASP A 45 12.41 1.40 -2.46
N ALA A 46 13.24 1.50 -1.46
CA ALA A 46 14.50 0.76 -1.34
C ALA A 46 14.74 0.21 0.08
N SER A 47 13.66 0.01 0.85
CA SER A 47 13.69 -0.57 2.20
C SER A 47 14.71 0.09 3.13
N ASP A 48 15.17 -0.63 4.15
CA ASP A 48 16.29 -0.19 4.97
C ASP A 48 17.63 -0.58 4.34
N ASN A 49 18.73 -0.06 4.87
CA ASN A 49 20.08 -0.32 4.34
C ASN A 49 20.58 -1.78 4.59
N GLN A 50 19.90 -2.56 5.43
CA GLN A 50 20.26 -3.96 5.70
C GLN A 50 19.77 -4.88 4.58
N ALA A 51 18.72 -4.49 3.86
CA ALA A 51 18.11 -5.28 2.78
C ALA A 51 19.01 -5.45 1.55
N LYS A 52 20.08 -4.64 1.40
CA LYS A 52 21.02 -4.71 0.28
C LYS A 52 20.33 -4.67 -1.09
N VAL A 53 19.38 -3.77 -1.23
CA VAL A 53 18.58 -3.60 -2.45
C VAL A 53 19.43 -3.53 -3.73
N PRO A 54 20.59 -2.81 -3.77
CA PRO A 54 21.45 -2.81 -4.96
C PRO A 54 21.89 -4.19 -5.42
N ALA A 55 22.21 -5.09 -4.48
CA ALA A 55 22.61 -6.46 -4.82
C ALA A 55 21.43 -7.27 -5.40
N LEU A 56 20.22 -7.11 -4.85
CA LEU A 56 19.00 -7.72 -5.39
C LEU A 56 18.69 -7.24 -6.81
N LEU A 57 18.77 -5.93 -7.05
CA LEU A 57 18.55 -5.34 -8.37
C LEU A 57 19.60 -5.82 -9.39
N THR A 58 20.87 -5.91 -8.98
CA THR A 58 21.95 -6.46 -9.82
C THR A 58 21.70 -7.93 -10.18
N ALA A 59 21.30 -8.74 -9.21
CA ALA A 59 20.97 -10.15 -9.42
C ALA A 59 19.77 -10.33 -10.38
N LEU A 60 18.85 -9.36 -10.41
CA LEU A 60 17.73 -9.31 -11.34
C LEU A 60 18.12 -8.70 -12.71
N GLY A 61 19.39 -8.34 -12.92
CA GLY A 61 19.89 -7.83 -14.20
C GLY A 61 19.55 -6.36 -14.45
N VAL A 62 19.20 -5.58 -13.42
CA VAL A 62 19.01 -4.13 -13.56
C VAL A 62 20.36 -3.46 -13.82
N THR A 63 20.42 -2.59 -14.82
CA THR A 63 21.62 -1.82 -15.16
C THR A 63 21.42 -0.32 -15.04
N ALA A 64 20.17 0.14 -15.08
CA ALA A 64 19.76 1.53 -14.89
C ALA A 64 18.30 1.58 -14.46
N LEU A 65 17.88 2.70 -13.86
CA LEU A 65 16.51 2.96 -13.44
C LEU A 65 15.95 4.16 -14.21
N ASP A 66 14.82 3.96 -14.88
CA ASP A 66 14.15 5.04 -15.63
C ASP A 66 13.42 5.99 -14.67
N LEU A 67 12.90 5.43 -13.58
CA LEU A 67 12.21 6.18 -12.53
C LEU A 67 12.45 5.51 -11.17
N VAL A 68 12.72 6.33 -10.17
CA VAL A 68 12.70 5.94 -8.76
C VAL A 68 11.58 6.71 -8.08
N ILE A 69 10.77 6.02 -7.31
CA ILE A 69 9.70 6.58 -6.48
C ILE A 69 10.04 6.27 -5.03
N ALA A 70 10.20 7.31 -4.19
CA ALA A 70 10.21 7.19 -2.75
C ALA A 70 8.80 7.53 -2.26
N THR A 71 8.07 6.55 -1.75
CA THR A 71 6.68 6.78 -1.34
C THR A 71 6.59 7.78 -0.21
N HIS A 72 7.44 7.65 0.79
CA HIS A 72 7.57 8.57 1.92
C HIS A 72 8.93 8.38 2.63
N PRO A 73 9.36 9.34 3.49
CA PRO A 73 10.75 9.38 3.98
C PRO A 73 11.06 8.51 5.22
N HIS A 74 10.31 7.45 5.51
CA HIS A 74 10.66 6.52 6.58
C HIS A 74 11.81 5.60 6.19
N ALA A 75 12.57 5.12 7.18
CA ALA A 75 13.80 4.37 6.94
C ALA A 75 13.55 3.01 6.26
N ASP A 76 12.43 2.38 6.50
CA ASP A 76 12.01 1.13 5.88
C ASP A 76 11.48 1.29 4.44
N HIS A 77 11.57 2.53 3.89
CA HIS A 77 11.27 2.85 2.50
C HIS A 77 12.45 3.49 1.77
N ILE A 78 13.23 4.33 2.45
CA ILE A 78 14.35 5.04 1.82
C ILE A 78 15.72 4.73 2.42
N GLY A 79 15.80 3.79 3.38
CA GLY A 79 17.06 3.51 4.09
C GLY A 79 18.19 2.99 3.20
N GLY A 80 17.87 2.22 2.17
CA GLY A 80 18.82 1.75 1.17
C GLY A 80 18.87 2.60 -0.11
N MET A 81 18.11 3.69 -0.18
CA MET A 81 17.95 4.48 -1.39
C MET A 81 19.24 5.18 -1.81
N ASP A 82 20.03 5.65 -0.89
CA ASP A 82 21.31 6.29 -1.19
C ASP A 82 22.30 5.31 -1.83
N GLU A 83 22.34 4.04 -1.37
CA GLU A 83 23.14 2.98 -1.98
C GLU A 83 22.63 2.67 -3.40
N VAL A 84 21.30 2.66 -3.63
CA VAL A 84 20.71 2.48 -4.97
C VAL A 84 21.11 3.61 -5.91
N LEU A 85 21.00 4.87 -5.45
CA LEU A 85 21.38 6.02 -6.24
C LEU A 85 22.89 6.04 -6.55
N ASP A 86 23.72 5.46 -5.69
CA ASP A 86 25.14 5.32 -5.94
C ASP A 86 25.47 4.20 -6.93
N ALA A 87 24.74 3.09 -6.88
CA ALA A 87 24.99 1.90 -7.69
C ALA A 87 24.45 1.99 -9.13
N PHE A 88 23.37 2.74 -9.37
CA PHE A 88 22.68 2.74 -10.65
C PHE A 88 22.54 4.16 -11.23
N PRO A 89 22.67 4.32 -12.57
CA PRO A 89 22.16 5.49 -13.27
C PRO A 89 20.65 5.61 -13.08
N VAL A 90 20.16 6.75 -12.60
CA VAL A 90 18.74 7.05 -12.40
C VAL A 90 18.35 8.23 -13.28
N LYS A 91 17.30 8.06 -14.10
CA LYS A 91 16.84 9.11 -15.03
C LYS A 91 15.88 10.10 -14.40
N ASN A 92 15.06 9.66 -13.45
CA ASN A 92 14.08 10.50 -12.76
C ASN A 92 13.90 10.01 -11.32
N TYR A 93 13.71 10.94 -10.40
CA TYR A 93 13.38 10.67 -9.00
C TYR A 93 12.14 11.46 -8.60
N ILE A 94 11.19 10.81 -7.95
CA ILE A 94 10.02 11.46 -7.36
C ILE A 94 9.82 11.00 -5.92
N ASP A 95 9.31 11.89 -5.07
CA ASP A 95 8.88 11.58 -3.71
C ASP A 95 7.59 12.33 -3.33
N SER A 96 7.15 12.20 -2.08
CA SER A 96 5.95 12.87 -1.58
C SER A 96 6.08 14.39 -1.46
N GLY A 97 7.28 14.95 -1.60
CA GLY A 97 7.55 16.38 -1.39
C GLY A 97 7.54 16.80 0.10
N LEU A 98 7.40 15.86 1.04
CA LEU A 98 7.48 16.12 2.47
C LEU A 98 8.92 15.91 2.96
N PRO A 99 9.60 16.97 3.42
CA PRO A 99 10.95 16.84 3.95
C PRO A 99 10.95 16.10 5.29
N HIS A 100 12.05 15.42 5.57
CA HIS A 100 12.29 14.79 6.85
C HIS A 100 13.64 15.22 7.45
N THR A 101 13.74 15.23 8.78
CA THR A 101 14.95 15.70 9.48
C THR A 101 16.01 14.63 9.69
N THR A 102 15.78 13.40 9.22
CA THR A 102 16.73 12.28 9.39
C THR A 102 17.96 12.43 8.52
N ALA A 103 19.08 11.88 8.98
CA ALA A 103 20.29 11.78 8.20
C ALA A 103 20.11 10.97 6.91
N THR A 104 19.25 9.94 6.95
CA THR A 104 18.87 9.12 5.78
C THR A 104 18.26 9.97 4.67
N TYR A 105 17.22 10.76 5.01
CA TYR A 105 16.59 11.65 4.01
C TYR A 105 17.60 12.67 3.44
N ALA A 106 18.39 13.30 4.31
CA ALA A 106 19.42 14.24 3.89
C ALA A 106 20.46 13.59 2.95
N ALA A 107 20.87 12.34 3.24
CA ALA A 107 21.80 11.59 2.42
C ALA A 107 21.23 11.29 1.02
N VAL A 108 19.96 10.86 0.94
CA VAL A 108 19.27 10.61 -0.34
C VAL A 108 19.19 11.88 -1.17
N MET A 109 18.69 12.99 -0.60
CA MET A 109 18.52 14.25 -1.33
C MET A 109 19.86 14.85 -1.78
N SER A 110 20.91 14.70 -0.97
CA SER A 110 22.28 15.09 -1.35
C SER A 110 22.78 14.34 -2.61
N ARG A 111 22.46 13.05 -2.73
CA ARG A 111 22.82 12.26 -3.93
C ARG A 111 21.99 12.64 -5.14
N VAL A 112 20.70 12.88 -4.96
CA VAL A 112 19.83 13.38 -6.04
C VAL A 112 20.39 14.67 -6.62
N GLU A 113 20.80 15.62 -5.75
CA GLU A 113 21.42 16.89 -6.13
C GLU A 113 22.80 16.70 -6.77
N ALA A 114 23.70 15.99 -6.10
CA ALA A 114 25.09 15.80 -6.57
C ALA A 114 25.16 15.10 -7.92
N LYS A 115 24.27 14.12 -8.18
CA LYS A 115 24.18 13.41 -9.46
C LYS A 115 23.29 14.12 -10.47
N LYS A 116 22.70 15.26 -10.10
CA LYS A 116 21.79 16.06 -10.96
C LYS A 116 20.64 15.23 -11.51
N ILE A 117 20.09 14.34 -10.70
CA ILE A 117 18.94 13.52 -11.07
C ILE A 117 17.72 14.43 -11.15
N PRO A 118 16.97 14.44 -12.26
CA PRO A 118 15.74 15.20 -12.36
C PRO A 118 14.77 14.80 -11.24
N TYR A 119 14.45 15.78 -10.38
CA TYR A 119 13.58 15.60 -9.22
C TYR A 119 12.24 16.31 -9.41
N ARG A 120 11.16 15.67 -8.98
CA ARG A 120 9.83 16.27 -8.90
C ARG A 120 9.05 15.67 -7.72
N THR A 121 8.18 16.47 -7.12
CA THR A 121 7.16 15.94 -6.22
C THR A 121 6.16 15.10 -6.99
N GLY A 122 5.88 13.89 -6.51
CA GLY A 122 4.89 12.98 -7.09
C GLY A 122 3.49 13.45 -6.74
N LEU A 123 2.77 14.03 -7.69
CA LEU A 123 1.43 14.58 -7.47
C LEU A 123 0.39 13.87 -8.33
N THR A 124 -0.84 13.82 -7.83
CA THR A 124 -2.01 13.32 -8.57
C THR A 124 -2.06 13.88 -9.98
N GLY A 125 -2.28 13.00 -10.96
CA GLY A 125 -2.34 13.34 -12.38
C GLY A 125 -1.01 13.23 -13.12
N MET A 126 0.13 13.00 -12.42
CA MET A 126 1.36 12.63 -13.09
C MET A 126 1.22 11.25 -13.70
N SER A 127 1.65 11.09 -14.95
CA SER A 127 1.58 9.83 -15.68
C SER A 127 2.89 9.59 -16.44
N PHE A 128 3.31 8.33 -16.46
CA PHE A 128 4.51 7.85 -17.14
C PHE A 128 4.12 6.75 -18.11
N ASN A 129 4.27 7.00 -19.40
CA ASN A 129 4.16 5.96 -20.40
C ASN A 129 5.43 5.08 -20.34
N LEU A 130 5.23 3.80 -20.04
CA LEU A 130 6.33 2.84 -19.89
C LEU A 130 6.56 2.01 -21.17
N ASP A 131 5.92 2.42 -22.26
CA ASP A 131 5.86 1.69 -23.53
C ASP A 131 5.06 0.37 -23.43
N ASP A 132 4.85 -0.32 -24.54
CA ASP A 132 4.13 -1.61 -24.65
C ASP A 132 2.75 -1.63 -23.98
N GLY A 133 2.07 -0.47 -23.88
CA GLY A 133 0.74 -0.35 -23.29
C GLY A 133 0.73 -0.30 -21.75
N ALA A 134 1.89 -0.25 -21.11
CA ALA A 134 1.98 -0.06 -19.67
C ALA A 134 2.03 1.44 -19.31
N VAL A 135 1.23 1.86 -18.33
CA VAL A 135 1.17 3.24 -17.85
C VAL A 135 1.21 3.24 -16.33
N LEU A 136 2.10 4.06 -15.76
CA LEU A 136 2.18 4.31 -14.31
C LEU A 136 1.64 5.70 -14.02
N GLU A 137 0.64 5.79 -13.14
CA GLU A 137 0.00 7.03 -12.74
C GLU A 137 0.16 7.28 -11.25
N ILE A 138 0.31 8.53 -10.85
CA ILE A 138 0.31 8.96 -9.46
C ILE A 138 -1.11 9.39 -9.09
N LEU A 139 -1.68 8.72 -8.09
CA LEU A 139 -3.04 8.99 -7.61
C LEU A 139 -3.06 9.88 -6.37
N PHE A 140 -1.97 9.94 -5.61
CA PHE A 140 -1.82 10.75 -4.38
C PHE A 140 -0.33 11.02 -4.14
N PRO A 141 0.07 12.14 -3.49
CA PRO A 141 -0.74 13.22 -2.91
C PRO A 141 -1.32 14.22 -3.92
N THR A 142 -2.31 15.01 -3.47
CA THR A 142 -3.02 16.00 -4.30
C THR A 142 -2.35 17.40 -4.35
N GLY A 143 -1.20 17.57 -3.76
CA GLY A 143 -0.48 18.86 -3.67
C GLY A 143 -0.74 19.63 -2.39
N THR A 144 -1.87 19.42 -1.71
CA THR A 144 -2.09 19.90 -0.34
C THR A 144 -1.90 18.72 0.62
N PRO A 145 -0.83 18.73 1.43
CA PRO A 145 -0.57 17.62 2.33
C PRO A 145 -1.66 17.45 3.40
N LEU A 146 -2.01 16.21 3.70
CA LEU A 146 -2.79 15.86 4.89
C LEU A 146 -1.96 16.19 6.13
N LYS A 147 -2.62 16.76 7.15
CA LYS A 147 -2.00 17.16 8.42
C LYS A 147 -2.83 16.69 9.59
N ASP A 148 -2.18 16.64 10.75
CA ASP A 148 -2.80 16.26 12.01
C ASP A 148 -3.39 14.84 11.96
N THR A 149 -2.78 13.97 11.17
CA THR A 149 -3.10 12.55 11.06
C THR A 149 -2.29 11.75 12.10
N ARG A 150 -2.50 10.45 12.18
CA ARG A 150 -1.70 9.57 13.05
C ARG A 150 -0.21 9.60 12.66
N SER A 151 0.06 9.61 11.37
CA SER A 151 1.38 9.81 10.78
C SER A 151 1.20 10.62 9.49
N ASP A 152 1.58 11.89 9.53
CA ASP A 152 1.48 12.76 8.36
C ASP A 152 2.37 12.26 7.21
N LEU A 153 3.50 11.63 7.52
CA LEU A 153 4.39 11.07 6.50
C LEU A 153 3.73 9.89 5.79
N ASN A 154 3.19 8.91 6.53
CA ASN A 154 2.47 7.77 5.95
C ASN A 154 1.24 8.21 5.18
N SER A 155 0.44 9.10 5.79
CA SER A 155 -0.78 9.62 5.18
C SER A 155 -0.54 10.47 3.92
N ASN A 156 0.70 10.82 3.62
CA ASN A 156 1.09 11.49 2.39
C ASN A 156 2.02 10.64 1.51
N SER A 157 2.00 9.33 1.66
CA SER A 157 2.71 8.42 0.76
C SER A 157 2.31 8.66 -0.69
N VAL A 158 3.27 8.59 -1.59
CA VAL A 158 2.98 8.54 -3.03
C VAL A 158 2.24 7.25 -3.33
N VAL A 159 1.01 7.36 -3.82
CA VAL A 159 0.20 6.23 -4.27
C VAL A 159 0.30 6.14 -5.77
N ALA A 160 0.81 5.04 -6.28
CA ALA A 160 0.96 4.79 -7.70
C ALA A 160 0.04 3.66 -8.19
N ARG A 161 -0.46 3.79 -9.41
CA ARG A 161 -1.23 2.77 -10.13
C ARG A 161 -0.52 2.43 -11.43
N LEU A 162 -0.25 1.14 -11.64
CA LEU A 162 0.24 0.62 -12.91
C LEU A 162 -0.92 -0.07 -13.63
N THR A 163 -1.13 0.28 -14.88
CA THR A 163 -2.05 -0.43 -15.80
C THR A 163 -1.28 -1.02 -16.94
N HIS A 164 -1.63 -2.24 -17.35
CA HIS A 164 -1.11 -2.91 -18.53
C HIS A 164 -2.24 -3.68 -19.19
N GLY A 165 -2.74 -3.19 -20.34
CA GLY A 165 -3.96 -3.72 -20.93
C GLY A 165 -5.13 -3.64 -19.96
N ASP A 166 -5.73 -4.80 -19.63
CA ASP A 166 -6.83 -4.92 -18.67
C ASP A 166 -6.34 -5.11 -17.22
N ASP A 167 -5.04 -5.39 -17.01
CA ASP A 167 -4.48 -5.66 -15.70
C ASP A 167 -4.13 -4.37 -14.94
N CYS A 168 -4.40 -4.33 -13.64
CA CYS A 168 -4.19 -3.17 -12.76
C CYS A 168 -3.48 -3.55 -11.47
N PHE A 169 -2.48 -2.72 -11.08
CA PHE A 169 -1.70 -2.87 -9.84
C PHE A 169 -1.75 -1.56 -9.07
N LEU A 170 -2.06 -1.63 -7.77
CA LEU A 170 -2.07 -0.48 -6.87
C LEU A 170 -0.95 -0.60 -5.84
N PHE A 171 -0.12 0.47 -5.75
CA PHE A 171 1.02 0.59 -4.83
C PHE A 171 0.79 1.80 -3.92
N PRO A 172 0.19 1.62 -2.75
CA PRO A 172 -0.20 2.73 -1.87
C PRO A 172 0.91 3.16 -0.90
N GLY A 173 2.10 2.55 -0.92
CA GLY A 173 3.10 2.76 0.12
C GLY A 173 2.53 2.43 1.51
N ASP A 174 2.72 3.36 2.46
CA ASP A 174 2.18 3.23 3.82
C ASP A 174 0.93 4.10 4.05
N ALA A 175 0.15 4.34 2.98
CA ALA A 175 -1.11 5.06 3.10
C ALA A 175 -1.96 4.51 4.25
N GLU A 176 -2.49 5.44 5.06
CA GLU A 176 -3.38 5.14 6.17
C GLU A 176 -4.82 5.58 5.85
N GLU A 177 -5.75 5.32 6.77
CA GLU A 177 -7.18 5.63 6.60
C GLU A 177 -7.47 7.02 6.00
N PRO A 178 -6.79 8.14 6.37
CA PRO A 178 -7.07 9.44 5.77
C PRO A 178 -6.81 9.47 4.26
N THR A 179 -5.73 8.84 3.79
CA THR A 179 -5.38 8.73 2.38
C THR A 179 -6.33 7.81 1.64
N GLU A 180 -6.64 6.65 2.22
CA GLU A 180 -7.60 5.70 1.66
C GLU A 180 -8.97 6.36 1.45
N ARG A 181 -9.44 7.12 2.43
CA ARG A 181 -10.68 7.89 2.35
C ARG A 181 -10.64 8.93 1.22
N ALA A 182 -9.52 9.64 1.08
CA ALA A 182 -9.34 10.61 0.00
C ALA A 182 -9.38 9.94 -1.39
N LEU A 183 -8.70 8.80 -1.54
CA LEU A 183 -8.70 8.00 -2.78
C LEU A 183 -10.10 7.50 -3.12
N VAL A 184 -10.84 6.94 -2.16
CA VAL A 184 -12.23 6.47 -2.35
C VAL A 184 -13.13 7.63 -2.75
N ALA A 185 -13.01 8.78 -2.08
CA ALA A 185 -13.79 9.99 -2.42
C ALA A 185 -13.46 10.53 -3.82
N ALA A 186 -12.23 10.35 -4.30
CA ALA A 186 -11.81 10.70 -5.65
C ALA A 186 -12.26 9.68 -6.73
N GLY A 187 -12.96 8.61 -6.35
CA GLY A 187 -13.44 7.59 -7.30
C GLY A 187 -12.38 6.55 -7.65
N LEU A 188 -11.62 6.07 -6.65
CA LEU A 188 -10.62 5.02 -6.86
C LEU A 188 -11.21 3.83 -7.63
N ALA A 189 -10.61 3.52 -8.78
CA ALA A 189 -11.03 2.40 -9.60
C ALA A 189 -10.56 1.05 -9.01
N GLN A 190 -11.23 -0.03 -9.42
CA GLN A 190 -10.84 -1.39 -9.07
C GLN A 190 -9.46 -1.71 -9.65
N CYS A 191 -8.66 -2.47 -8.88
CA CYS A 191 -7.37 -3.00 -9.31
C CYS A 191 -7.23 -4.47 -8.93
N ASP A 192 -6.67 -5.28 -9.82
CA ASP A 192 -6.50 -6.72 -9.65
C ASP A 192 -5.50 -7.05 -8.54
N VAL A 193 -4.43 -6.30 -8.47
CA VAL A 193 -3.36 -6.45 -7.47
C VAL A 193 -3.33 -5.27 -6.52
N LEU A 194 -3.35 -5.56 -5.24
CA LEU A 194 -3.07 -4.60 -4.18
C LEU A 194 -1.74 -4.97 -3.49
N LYS A 195 -0.71 -4.11 -3.58
CA LYS A 195 0.32 -4.11 -2.55
C LYS A 195 -0.35 -3.61 -1.27
N VAL A 196 -0.45 -4.44 -0.26
CA VAL A 196 -1.16 -4.08 0.97
C VAL A 196 -0.46 -2.90 1.64
N PRO A 197 -1.17 -1.79 1.93
CA PRO A 197 -0.54 -0.62 2.51
C PRO A 197 0.01 -0.90 3.91
N HIS A 198 1.10 -0.20 4.23
CA HIS A 198 1.72 -0.16 5.55
C HIS A 198 2.00 -1.56 6.12
N HIS A 199 2.54 -2.47 5.27
CA HIS A 199 2.94 -3.84 5.61
C HIS A 199 1.83 -4.66 6.28
N GLY A 200 0.57 -4.29 6.06
CA GLY A 200 -0.59 -4.92 6.71
C GLY A 200 -0.89 -4.38 8.12
N SER A 201 -0.52 -3.14 8.41
CA SER A 201 -0.92 -2.43 9.65
C SER A 201 -2.44 -2.40 9.82
N ASN A 202 -2.96 -2.50 11.05
CA ASN A 202 -4.38 -2.35 11.34
C ASN A 202 -4.93 -0.95 11.06
N HIS A 203 -4.06 0.05 10.89
CA HIS A 203 -4.42 1.44 10.57
C HIS A 203 -4.63 1.71 9.08
N SER A 204 -4.48 0.68 8.25
CA SER A 204 -4.64 0.71 6.80
C SER A 204 -5.56 -0.42 6.33
N SER A 205 -5.83 -0.47 5.03
CA SER A 205 -6.71 -1.49 4.43
C SER A 205 -8.12 -1.45 5.01
N THR A 206 -8.73 -0.26 5.08
CA THR A 206 -10.07 -0.07 5.59
C THR A 206 -11.11 -0.83 4.75
N PRO A 207 -12.25 -1.23 5.32
CA PRO A 207 -13.30 -1.91 4.55
C PRO A 207 -13.77 -1.12 3.33
N ALA A 208 -13.85 0.22 3.44
CA ALA A 208 -14.26 1.09 2.33
C ALA A 208 -13.23 1.10 1.19
N PHE A 209 -11.94 1.17 1.55
CA PHE A 209 -10.85 1.10 0.58
C PHE A 209 -10.80 -0.26 -0.11
N LEU A 210 -10.85 -1.36 0.63
CA LEU A 210 -10.85 -2.70 0.07
C LEU A 210 -12.09 -2.95 -0.81
N ALA A 211 -13.27 -2.42 -0.43
CA ALA A 211 -14.48 -2.51 -1.25
C ALA A 211 -14.37 -1.71 -2.56
N ALA A 212 -13.59 -0.62 -2.59
CA ALA A 212 -13.33 0.15 -3.81
C ALA A 212 -12.32 -0.55 -4.71
N VAL A 213 -11.18 -1.00 -4.15
CA VAL A 213 -10.11 -1.67 -4.90
C VAL A 213 -10.56 -3.03 -5.42
N LYS A 214 -11.27 -3.83 -4.64
CA LYS A 214 -11.69 -5.21 -4.92
C LYS A 214 -10.57 -6.07 -5.49
N PRO A 215 -9.45 -6.21 -4.80
CA PRO A 215 -8.33 -6.94 -5.32
C PRO A 215 -8.65 -8.44 -5.42
N SER A 216 -8.15 -9.09 -6.46
CA SER A 216 -8.09 -10.56 -6.56
C SER A 216 -6.78 -11.12 -5.98
N ILE A 217 -5.75 -10.26 -5.91
CA ILE A 217 -4.42 -10.59 -5.39
C ILE A 217 -4.01 -9.49 -4.41
N ALA A 218 -3.61 -9.89 -3.20
CA ALA A 218 -3.06 -8.99 -2.18
C ALA A 218 -1.63 -9.44 -1.83
N VAL A 219 -0.65 -8.53 -1.96
CA VAL A 219 0.76 -8.81 -1.62
C VAL A 219 1.15 -7.98 -0.41
N ILE A 220 1.59 -8.64 0.65
CA ILE A 220 2.10 -8.02 1.88
C ILE A 220 3.63 -8.11 1.86
N SER A 221 4.30 -6.97 1.76
CA SER A 221 5.73 -6.84 1.98
C SER A 221 5.97 -6.66 3.48
N VAL A 222 6.61 -7.62 4.13
CA VAL A 222 6.78 -7.64 5.59
C VAL A 222 7.92 -8.55 5.98
N GLY A 223 8.63 -8.22 7.06
CA GLY A 223 9.75 -9.01 7.57
C GLY A 223 9.32 -10.07 8.58
N THR A 224 9.94 -11.23 8.53
CA THR A 224 9.77 -12.30 9.53
C THR A 224 10.12 -11.78 10.92
N GLY A 225 9.20 -11.97 11.87
CA GLY A 225 9.42 -11.59 13.27
C GLY A 225 9.60 -10.07 13.48
N ASN A 226 9.05 -9.24 12.60
CA ASN A 226 9.15 -7.79 12.73
C ASN A 226 8.56 -7.29 14.07
N ARG A 227 9.17 -6.24 14.61
CA ARG A 227 8.82 -5.69 15.92
C ARG A 227 7.46 -4.97 15.97
N TYR A 228 6.83 -4.73 14.82
CA TYR A 228 5.58 -3.98 14.72
C TYR A 228 4.34 -4.88 14.84
N GLY A 229 4.53 -6.20 14.79
CA GLY A 229 3.42 -7.15 14.79
C GLY A 229 2.62 -7.14 13.48
N HIS A 230 3.27 -6.75 12.38
CA HIS A 230 2.66 -6.78 11.05
C HIS A 230 2.84 -8.16 10.38
N PRO A 231 1.88 -8.60 9.54
CA PRO A 231 0.57 -7.99 9.33
C PRO A 231 -0.33 -8.19 10.55
N GLY A 232 -1.15 -7.18 10.89
CA GLY A 232 -2.10 -7.26 12.00
C GLY A 232 -3.26 -8.21 11.69
N GLU A 233 -3.78 -8.88 12.72
CA GLU A 233 -4.87 -9.87 12.60
C GLU A 233 -6.14 -9.26 11.99
N GLU A 234 -6.50 -8.04 12.38
CA GLU A 234 -7.66 -7.34 11.82
C GLU A 234 -7.52 -7.09 10.31
N THR A 235 -6.31 -6.70 9.87
CA THR A 235 -6.03 -6.48 8.44
C THR A 235 -6.08 -7.80 7.68
N LEU A 236 -5.50 -8.87 8.21
CA LEU A 236 -5.62 -10.20 7.60
C LEU A 236 -7.08 -10.65 7.49
N GLY A 237 -7.88 -10.41 8.54
CA GLY A 237 -9.32 -10.71 8.51
C GLY A 237 -10.07 -9.89 7.45
N ARG A 238 -9.77 -8.60 7.30
CA ARG A 238 -10.36 -7.75 6.26
C ARG A 238 -9.97 -8.20 4.86
N LEU A 239 -8.69 -8.53 4.63
CA LEU A 239 -8.20 -9.04 3.36
C LEU A 239 -8.83 -10.40 3.00
N ALA A 240 -8.89 -11.33 3.95
CA ALA A 240 -9.56 -12.62 3.74
C ALA A 240 -11.04 -12.44 3.36
N GLY A 241 -11.72 -11.44 3.94
CA GLY A 241 -13.10 -11.09 3.62
C GLY A 241 -13.32 -10.56 2.19
N THR A 242 -12.25 -10.17 1.47
CA THR A 242 -12.36 -9.76 0.05
C THR A 242 -12.37 -10.94 -0.91
N GLY A 243 -11.92 -12.12 -0.49
CA GLY A 243 -11.68 -13.27 -1.35
C GLY A 243 -10.37 -13.19 -2.15
N ALA A 244 -9.51 -12.19 -1.91
CA ALA A 244 -8.22 -12.06 -2.56
C ALA A 244 -7.25 -13.19 -2.14
N ALA A 245 -6.47 -13.69 -3.10
CA ALA A 245 -5.32 -14.53 -2.79
C ALA A 245 -4.23 -13.69 -2.10
N ILE A 246 -3.82 -14.10 -0.89
CA ILE A 246 -2.88 -13.33 -0.07
C ILE A 246 -1.48 -13.96 -0.19
N TYR A 247 -0.51 -13.14 -0.60
CA TYR A 247 0.91 -13.48 -0.67
C TYR A 247 1.70 -12.63 0.31
N ARG A 248 2.68 -13.23 1.01
CA ARG A 248 3.48 -12.55 2.03
C ARG A 248 4.96 -12.80 1.80
N THR A 249 5.78 -11.75 1.79
CA THR A 249 7.23 -11.89 1.56
C THR A 249 7.93 -12.63 2.68
N ASP A 250 7.50 -12.48 3.94
CA ASP A 250 8.08 -13.19 5.09
C ASP A 250 7.87 -14.71 5.08
N LEU A 251 6.92 -15.21 4.29
CA LEU A 251 6.61 -16.62 4.15
C LEU A 251 7.05 -17.20 2.81
N MET A 252 7.03 -16.38 1.75
CA MET A 252 7.18 -16.84 0.37
C MET A 252 8.41 -16.26 -0.33
N GLY A 253 9.20 -15.42 0.35
CA GLY A 253 10.28 -14.66 -0.29
C GLY A 253 9.73 -13.64 -1.28
N THR A 254 10.52 -13.29 -2.27
CA THR A 254 10.09 -12.37 -3.33
C THR A 254 8.84 -12.88 -4.05
N VAL A 255 7.83 -12.02 -4.18
CA VAL A 255 6.60 -12.30 -4.94
C VAL A 255 6.69 -11.61 -6.28
N THR A 256 6.67 -12.39 -7.35
CA THR A 256 6.74 -11.93 -8.74
C THR A 256 5.38 -12.03 -9.40
N LEU A 257 4.92 -10.94 -9.99
CA LEU A 257 3.68 -10.86 -10.76
C LEU A 257 4.01 -10.58 -12.23
N LEU A 258 3.45 -11.39 -13.11
CA LEU A 258 3.68 -11.34 -14.55
C LEU A 258 2.36 -11.04 -15.24
N SER A 259 2.26 -9.86 -15.85
CA SER A 259 1.09 -9.42 -16.60
C SER A 259 1.34 -9.50 -18.10
N ASP A 260 0.46 -10.16 -18.82
CA ASP A 260 0.41 -10.14 -20.29
C ASP A 260 -0.62 -9.13 -20.83
N GLY A 261 -1.18 -8.30 -19.95
CA GLY A 261 -2.21 -7.30 -20.26
C GLY A 261 -3.64 -7.85 -20.22
N LYS A 262 -3.83 -9.14 -19.89
CA LYS A 262 -5.14 -9.80 -19.74
C LYS A 262 -5.19 -10.71 -18.53
N LYS A 263 -4.05 -11.19 -18.10
CA LYS A 263 -3.93 -12.17 -17.03
C LYS A 263 -2.64 -11.96 -16.25
N ILE A 264 -2.75 -12.04 -14.94
CA ILE A 264 -1.63 -11.95 -14.02
C ILE A 264 -1.28 -13.36 -13.52
N LYS A 265 -0.04 -13.78 -13.73
CA LYS A 265 0.54 -14.98 -13.14
C LYS A 265 1.36 -14.57 -11.93
N VAL A 266 1.22 -15.31 -10.82
CA VAL A 266 2.03 -15.09 -9.61
C VAL A 266 3.04 -16.21 -9.48
N GLU A 267 4.28 -15.84 -9.17
CA GLU A 267 5.38 -16.72 -8.84
C GLU A 267 5.97 -16.29 -7.49
N THR A 268 6.41 -17.21 -6.67
CA THR A 268 7.03 -16.94 -5.37
C THR A 268 8.40 -17.61 -5.29
N GLN A 269 9.32 -16.98 -4.57
CA GLN A 269 10.68 -17.50 -4.42
C GLN A 269 10.70 -18.83 -3.67
N HIS A 270 9.82 -18.99 -2.68
CA HIS A 270 9.66 -20.23 -1.93
C HIS A 270 8.23 -20.74 -2.10
N PRO A 271 8.02 -22.03 -2.37
CA PRO A 271 6.68 -22.59 -2.43
C PRO A 271 6.03 -22.50 -1.04
N SER A 272 4.86 -21.88 -0.97
CA SER A 272 4.10 -21.79 0.27
C SER A 272 3.17 -22.97 0.41
N THR A 273 3.17 -23.62 1.58
CA THR A 273 2.14 -24.59 2.00
C THR A 273 0.99 -23.91 2.76
N ALA A 274 1.04 -22.59 2.97
CA ALA A 274 0.05 -21.85 3.73
C ALA A 274 -0.73 -20.87 2.83
N VAL A 275 -2.04 -21.00 2.88
CA VAL A 275 -3.08 -20.14 2.26
C VAL A 275 -3.36 -20.45 0.77
N ALA A 276 -3.57 -21.72 0.44
CA ALA A 276 -4.26 -22.12 -0.79
C ALA A 276 -5.70 -22.55 -0.44
N ASP A 277 -6.56 -21.62 -0.01
CA ASP A 277 -7.99 -21.86 0.06
C ASP A 277 -8.79 -20.60 -0.37
N ALA A 278 -8.43 -20.07 -1.53
CA ALA A 278 -9.35 -19.30 -2.37
C ALA A 278 -8.97 -19.57 -3.82
N ALA A 279 -9.66 -20.53 -4.43
CA ALA A 279 -9.59 -20.73 -5.88
C ALA A 279 -10.00 -19.42 -6.57
N PRO A 280 -9.28 -18.97 -7.62
CA PRO A 280 -9.69 -17.79 -8.35
C PRO A 280 -11.10 -17.98 -8.90
N PRO A 281 -11.98 -16.96 -8.87
CA PRO A 281 -13.29 -17.06 -9.47
C PRO A 281 -13.13 -17.24 -10.98
N THR A 282 -13.47 -18.41 -11.48
CA THR A 282 -13.62 -18.71 -12.90
C THR A 282 -15.00 -18.25 -13.35
N GLU A 283 -15.18 -16.94 -13.55
CA GLU A 283 -16.29 -16.44 -14.37
C GLU A 283 -15.83 -15.28 -15.25
N PRO A 284 -16.22 -15.26 -16.54
CA PRO A 284 -15.86 -14.18 -17.45
C PRO A 284 -16.62 -12.90 -17.07
N ARG A 285 -15.88 -11.80 -16.95
CA ARG A 285 -16.39 -10.45 -16.74
C ARG A 285 -17.44 -10.10 -17.77
N ALA A 286 -18.71 -10.00 -17.36
CA ALA A 286 -19.79 -9.54 -18.21
C ALA A 286 -19.59 -8.04 -18.51
N THR A 287 -19.46 -7.71 -19.79
CA THR A 287 -19.55 -6.34 -20.29
C THR A 287 -20.97 -5.83 -20.08
N THR A 288 -21.18 -4.95 -19.11
CA THR A 288 -22.48 -4.28 -18.91
C THR A 288 -22.64 -3.15 -19.93
N GLN A 289 -23.50 -3.39 -20.89
CA GLN A 289 -24.17 -2.33 -21.66
C GLN A 289 -25.09 -1.51 -20.73
N ALA A 290 -25.10 -0.20 -20.92
CA ALA A 290 -26.01 0.72 -20.26
C ALA A 290 -27.47 0.37 -20.54
N GLY A 291 -28.28 0.25 -19.49
CA GLY A 291 -29.72 0.03 -19.59
C GLY A 291 -30.46 0.38 -18.30
N SER A 292 -31.18 1.52 -18.40
CA SER A 292 -32.40 1.95 -17.69
C SER A 292 -32.53 1.84 -16.17
N VAL A 293 -32.71 3.03 -15.60
CA VAL A 293 -33.19 3.37 -14.25
C VAL A 293 -34.48 2.63 -13.87
N HIS A 294 -34.44 1.87 -12.78
CA HIS A 294 -35.64 1.60 -11.98
C HIS A 294 -35.40 2.07 -10.53
N ALA A 295 -36.42 2.76 -10.02
CA ALA A 295 -36.44 3.41 -8.71
C ALA A 295 -36.15 2.43 -7.57
N VAL A 296 -35.20 2.78 -6.72
CA VAL A 296 -34.92 2.08 -5.47
C VAL A 296 -35.69 2.78 -4.34
N GLU A 297 -36.60 2.02 -3.77
CA GLU A 297 -37.39 2.37 -2.58
C GLU A 297 -36.47 2.67 -1.39
N LYS A 298 -36.65 3.83 -0.79
CA LYS A 298 -35.89 4.32 0.37
C LYS A 298 -36.22 3.47 1.59
N LEU A 299 -35.32 2.61 2.01
CA LEU A 299 -35.32 2.06 3.36
C LEU A 299 -34.79 3.13 4.33
N THR A 300 -35.67 3.69 5.16
CA THR A 300 -35.35 4.57 6.26
C THR A 300 -34.58 3.80 7.34
N PRO A 301 -33.45 4.35 7.88
CA PRO A 301 -32.82 3.76 9.05
C PRO A 301 -33.74 3.89 10.27
N ALA A 302 -33.86 2.81 11.02
CA ALA A 302 -34.56 2.82 12.29
C ALA A 302 -33.94 3.89 13.20
N ALA A 303 -34.77 4.77 13.74
CA ALA A 303 -34.39 5.85 14.62
C ALA A 303 -33.67 5.29 15.88
N ALA A 304 -32.40 5.73 16.05
CA ALA A 304 -31.74 5.60 17.33
C ALA A 304 -32.49 6.50 18.34
N GLU A 305 -32.98 5.93 19.43
CA GLU A 305 -33.57 6.70 20.52
C GLU A 305 -32.60 7.78 20.98
N ALA A 306 -33.04 9.02 20.94
CA ALA A 306 -32.25 10.17 21.39
C ALA A 306 -32.02 10.09 22.89
N VAL A 307 -30.78 9.96 23.32
CA VAL A 307 -30.36 10.11 24.72
C VAL A 307 -30.58 11.57 25.13
N PRO A 308 -31.22 11.86 26.29
CA PRO A 308 -31.42 13.24 26.72
C PRO A 308 -30.07 13.96 26.92
N PRO A 309 -29.99 15.28 26.67
CA PRO A 309 -28.72 16.03 26.54
C PRO A 309 -27.88 16.12 27.83
N ASN A 310 -28.32 15.56 28.96
CA ASN A 310 -27.63 15.65 30.25
C ASN A 310 -27.11 14.31 30.80
N ALA A 311 -27.23 13.20 30.11
CA ALA A 311 -26.72 11.91 30.56
C ALA A 311 -25.97 11.21 29.45
N CYS A 312 -24.64 11.23 29.54
CA CYS A 312 -23.78 10.42 28.68
C CYS A 312 -23.04 9.38 29.53
N PRO A 313 -23.66 8.21 29.83
CA PRO A 313 -23.09 7.21 30.73
C PRO A 313 -21.75 6.65 30.24
N TYR A 314 -21.58 6.56 28.91
CA TYR A 314 -20.37 6.02 28.28
C TYR A 314 -19.88 6.97 27.19
N PRO A 315 -19.20 8.10 27.57
CA PRO A 315 -18.65 9.06 26.61
C PRO A 315 -17.41 8.51 25.92
N ALA A 316 -17.30 8.76 24.62
CA ALA A 316 -16.12 8.49 23.83
C ALA A 316 -15.78 9.68 22.92
N SER A 317 -14.51 9.87 22.57
CA SER A 317 -14.17 10.82 21.50
C SER A 317 -14.44 10.17 20.15
N ALA A 318 -14.95 10.91 19.19
CA ALA A 318 -15.15 10.43 17.82
C ALA A 318 -13.86 9.86 17.19
N SER A 319 -12.71 10.40 17.59
CA SER A 319 -11.37 10.02 17.12
C SER A 319 -10.66 8.98 18.00
N SER A 320 -11.31 8.40 19.04
CA SER A 320 -10.69 7.48 19.97
C SER A 320 -11.35 6.11 19.95
N GLU A 321 -10.58 5.04 20.08
CA GLU A 321 -11.09 3.65 20.21
C GLU A 321 -11.56 3.30 21.61
N VAL A 322 -11.44 4.22 22.56
CA VAL A 322 -11.87 3.94 23.93
C VAL A 322 -13.12 4.73 24.29
N PHE A 323 -13.94 4.12 25.16
CA PHE A 323 -15.01 4.83 25.87
C PHE A 323 -14.64 4.98 27.34
N HIS A 324 -15.25 5.97 27.98
CA HIS A 324 -15.09 6.24 29.41
C HIS A 324 -16.38 5.93 30.15
N GLU A 325 -16.29 5.66 31.43
CA GLU A 325 -17.45 5.56 32.32
C GLU A 325 -17.64 6.87 33.09
N GLU A 326 -18.84 7.09 33.60
CA GLU A 326 -19.16 8.25 34.41
C GLU A 326 -18.17 8.39 35.58
N GLY A 327 -17.59 9.60 35.77
CA GLY A 327 -16.57 9.85 36.80
C GLY A 327 -15.12 9.64 36.35
N CYS A 328 -14.86 9.25 35.11
CA CYS A 328 -13.50 9.21 34.59
C CYS A 328 -13.04 10.62 34.17
N GLY A 329 -12.03 11.20 34.84
CA GLY A 329 -11.53 12.55 34.61
C GLY A 329 -11.01 12.85 33.18
N ASN A 330 -10.87 11.85 32.34
CA ASN A 330 -10.55 12.01 30.92
C ASN A 330 -11.82 12.18 30.06
N ALA A 331 -12.99 11.76 30.53
CA ALA A 331 -14.26 12.00 29.84
C ALA A 331 -14.60 13.50 29.73
N GLU A 332 -14.27 14.27 30.75
CA GLU A 332 -14.53 15.72 30.83
C GLU A 332 -13.66 16.54 29.85
N LYS A 333 -12.58 15.95 29.33
CA LYS A 333 -11.69 16.58 28.36
C LYS A 333 -12.15 16.44 26.92
N ILE A 334 -13.21 15.68 26.67
CA ILE A 334 -13.74 15.47 25.32
C ILE A 334 -14.55 16.71 24.92
N SER A 335 -14.14 17.40 23.87
CA SER A 335 -14.89 18.55 23.37
C SER A 335 -16.28 18.13 22.87
N ALA A 336 -17.28 19.01 23.06
CA ALA A 336 -18.65 18.73 22.64
C ALA A 336 -18.80 18.36 21.15
N ALA A 337 -17.93 18.90 20.30
CA ALA A 337 -17.90 18.61 18.86
C ALA A 337 -17.40 17.17 18.54
N ASN A 338 -16.64 16.56 19.46
CA ASN A 338 -16.09 15.22 19.29
C ASN A 338 -16.71 14.17 20.21
N LEU A 339 -17.76 14.54 20.98
CA LEU A 339 -18.38 13.67 21.94
C LEU A 339 -19.35 12.70 21.24
N VAL A 340 -19.10 11.40 21.44
CA VAL A 340 -20.01 10.31 21.06
C VAL A 340 -20.51 9.67 22.34
N CYS A 341 -21.83 9.58 22.52
CA CYS A 341 -22.46 9.00 23.70
C CYS A 341 -23.05 7.63 23.42
N TYR A 342 -22.78 6.68 24.32
CA TYR A 342 -23.42 5.38 24.30
C TYR A 342 -24.30 5.22 25.58
N ALA A 343 -25.49 4.67 25.41
CA ALA A 343 -26.43 4.48 26.53
C ALA A 343 -26.03 3.29 27.42
N THR A 344 -25.31 2.30 26.84
CA THR A 344 -24.82 1.12 27.57
C THR A 344 -23.39 0.77 27.15
N ARG A 345 -22.70 0.02 28.04
CA ARG A 345 -21.37 -0.52 27.80
C ARG A 345 -21.35 -1.44 26.57
N GLU A 346 -22.37 -2.27 26.42
CA GLU A 346 -22.52 -3.21 25.31
C GLU A 346 -22.66 -2.48 23.97
N GLN A 347 -23.33 -1.33 23.95
CA GLN A 347 -23.43 -0.50 22.74
C GLN A 347 -22.07 0.07 22.35
N ALA A 348 -21.27 0.55 23.32
CA ALA A 348 -19.91 1.04 23.06
C ALA A 348 -19.00 -0.09 22.54
N VAL A 349 -19.06 -1.27 23.15
CA VAL A 349 -18.28 -2.45 22.71
C VAL A 349 -18.72 -2.91 21.32
N LYS A 350 -20.02 -2.95 21.04
CA LYS A 350 -20.59 -3.32 19.73
C LYS A 350 -20.19 -2.29 18.63
N ALA A 351 -19.95 -1.05 19.04
CA ALA A 351 -19.41 0.00 18.16
C ALA A 351 -17.88 -0.06 18.00
N GLY A 352 -17.22 -1.14 18.45
CA GLY A 352 -15.78 -1.34 18.34
C GLY A 352 -14.95 -0.58 19.38
N ARG A 353 -15.58 -0.07 20.46
CA ARG A 353 -14.87 0.68 21.51
C ARG A 353 -14.47 -0.24 22.66
N ARG A 354 -13.30 0.00 23.24
CA ARG A 354 -12.84 -0.69 24.46
C ARG A 354 -12.88 0.25 25.66
N PRO A 355 -13.02 -0.25 26.91
CA PRO A 355 -12.97 0.60 28.08
C PRO A 355 -11.60 1.28 28.21
N ALA A 356 -11.60 2.58 28.57
CA ALA A 356 -10.37 3.30 28.87
C ALA A 356 -9.70 2.72 30.13
N GLY A 357 -8.37 2.81 30.23
CA GLY A 357 -7.62 2.27 31.34
C GLY A 357 -7.96 2.89 32.73
N CYS A 358 -8.67 4.03 32.75
CA CYS A 358 -9.24 4.64 33.96
C CYS A 358 -10.58 4.02 34.38
N CYS A 359 -11.22 3.25 33.49
CA CYS A 359 -12.50 2.55 33.74
C CYS A 359 -12.17 1.09 34.02
N LYS A 360 -11.77 0.78 35.26
CA LYS A 360 -11.53 -0.62 35.66
C LYS A 360 -12.86 -1.34 35.90
N PRO A 361 -12.93 -2.66 35.56
CA PRO A 361 -14.10 -3.47 35.86
C PRO A 361 -14.35 -3.59 37.37
#